data_fd1cc58dcf81e05dba0fc195f1e64f85
#
_entry.id   fd1cc58dcf81e05dba0fc195f1e64f85
#
_cell.length_a   1.000
_cell.length_b   1.000
_cell.length_c   1.000
_cell.angle_alpha   90.00
_cell.angle_beta   90.00
_cell.angle_gamma   90.00
#
_symmetry.space_group_name_H-M   'P 1'
#
loop_
_entity.id
_entity.type
_entity.pdbx_description
1 polymer ?
#
loop_
_entity_poly.entity_id
_entity_poly.type
_entity_poly.pdbx_seq_one_letter_code
_entity_poly.pdbx_strand_id
1 'polypeptide(L)'
;QGYSSAASDVYKRQAVILAAGSGRRMNTPVAKQFLDLMGIPVFLHSVRLFDKIADKIVLVTSPDAVEYCQNLLEKEELCAEVIVIAGKSERFLSSMEGVRAASDCDLIMIHDAARACVDMEVIERSIASARIHGSGVAAVPLKDTVKVADQNGMVLSTPDRSTLRIIQTPQTFKHDIICAAYDHLNHIIETKGIKAAGSITDDAMVVETFTNQKVYLSEGSYENIKLTTPEDMTAAHGILSARTREL
;
A
#
# COMPACT_ATOMS: atom_id res chain seq x y z
N GLN A 1 -12.32 -28.98 -34.75
CA GLN A 1 -11.28 -28.74 -33.71
C GLN A 1 -11.79 -27.71 -32.74
N GLY A 2 -12.03 -28.17 -31.50
CA GLY A 2 -12.61 -27.32 -30.45
C GLY A 2 -11.68 -26.20 -30.05
N TYR A 3 -12.18 -24.99 -30.09
CA TYR A 3 -11.62 -23.88 -29.35
C TYR A 3 -11.84 -24.20 -27.86
N SER A 4 -10.76 -24.59 -27.18
CA SER A 4 -10.71 -24.58 -25.73
C SER A 4 -10.90 -23.13 -25.32
N SER A 5 -12.06 -22.78 -24.77
CA SER A 5 -12.24 -21.57 -24.01
C SER A 5 -11.29 -21.68 -22.81
N ALA A 6 -10.16 -20.99 -22.87
CA ALA A 6 -9.42 -20.70 -21.66
C ALA A 6 -10.41 -19.99 -20.73
N ALA A 7 -10.89 -20.70 -19.72
CA ALA A 7 -11.53 -20.07 -18.59
C ALA A 7 -10.52 -19.04 -18.09
N SER A 8 -10.81 -17.77 -18.27
CA SER A 8 -10.04 -16.71 -17.65
C SER A 8 -10.13 -16.99 -16.17
N ASP A 9 -9.02 -17.41 -15.55
CA ASP A 9 -8.91 -17.50 -14.10
C ASP A 9 -9.22 -16.11 -13.55
N VAL A 10 -10.48 -15.93 -13.15
CA VAL A 10 -10.96 -14.68 -12.56
C VAL A 10 -10.43 -14.68 -11.12
N TYR A 11 -9.24 -14.13 -10.93
CA TYR A 11 -8.68 -13.95 -9.59
C TYR A 11 -9.55 -12.96 -8.82
N LYS A 12 -10.07 -13.38 -7.67
CA LYS A 12 -10.67 -12.47 -6.70
C LYS A 12 -9.59 -11.60 -6.07
N ARG A 13 -9.73 -10.29 -6.20
CA ARG A 13 -8.74 -9.30 -5.76
C ARG A 13 -9.35 -8.39 -4.70
N GLN A 14 -8.68 -8.26 -3.58
CA GLN A 14 -9.10 -7.32 -2.57
C GLN A 14 -8.01 -6.29 -2.30
N ALA A 15 -8.39 -5.05 -2.05
CA ALA A 15 -7.48 -3.97 -1.72
C ALA A 15 -7.60 -3.59 -0.25
N VAL A 16 -6.47 -3.46 0.44
CA VAL A 16 -6.35 -2.92 1.79
C VAL A 16 -5.73 -1.53 1.66
N ILE A 17 -6.52 -0.48 1.85
CA ILE A 17 -6.07 0.90 1.74
C ILE A 17 -5.82 1.46 3.13
N LEU A 18 -4.56 1.78 3.43
CA LEU A 18 -4.12 2.23 4.73
C LEU A 18 -4.19 3.75 4.86
N ALA A 19 -5.15 4.26 5.62
CA ALA A 19 -5.43 5.65 5.88
C ALA A 19 -5.38 6.03 7.38
N ALA A 20 -4.79 5.20 8.24
CA ALA A 20 -4.74 5.40 9.70
C ALA A 20 -3.56 6.25 10.19
N GLY A 21 -2.64 6.67 9.33
CA GLY A 21 -1.45 7.40 9.71
C GLY A 21 -1.75 8.80 10.27
N SER A 22 -1.07 9.19 11.36
CA SER A 22 -1.28 10.49 12.04
C SER A 22 -0.79 11.73 11.26
N GLY A 23 -0.01 11.53 10.19
CA GLY A 23 0.45 12.64 9.32
C GLY A 23 1.27 13.74 9.98
N ARG A 24 1.90 13.50 11.14
CA ARG A 24 2.59 14.52 11.99
C ARG A 24 3.53 15.47 11.23
N ARG A 25 4.18 14.99 10.15
CA ARG A 25 5.12 15.78 9.33
C ARG A 25 4.44 16.81 8.42
N MET A 26 3.12 16.72 8.23
CA MET A 26 2.35 17.68 7.41
C MET A 26 2.09 19.00 8.13
N ASN A 27 2.33 19.07 9.44
CA ASN A 27 2.14 20.27 10.27
C ASN A 27 0.73 20.91 10.12
N THR A 28 -0.31 20.08 9.90
CA THR A 28 -1.70 20.48 9.74
C THR A 28 -2.56 19.86 10.83
N PRO A 29 -3.66 20.53 11.26
CA PRO A 29 -4.60 19.96 12.23
C PRO A 29 -5.40 18.78 11.67
N VAL A 30 -5.48 18.64 10.35
CA VAL A 30 -6.17 17.56 9.64
C VAL A 30 -5.15 16.53 9.20
N ALA A 31 -5.43 15.25 9.43
CA ALA A 31 -4.56 14.17 8.97
C ALA A 31 -4.46 14.18 7.43
N LYS A 32 -3.25 13.95 6.91
CA LYS A 32 -2.90 14.14 5.50
C LYS A 32 -3.81 13.40 4.51
N GLN A 33 -4.31 12.24 4.88
CA GLN A 33 -5.22 11.43 4.05
C GLN A 33 -6.59 12.07 3.84
N PHE A 34 -6.94 13.08 4.66
CA PHE A 34 -8.19 13.84 4.58
C PHE A 34 -8.00 15.24 4.01
N LEU A 35 -6.76 15.64 3.68
CA LEU A 35 -6.51 16.91 3.00
C LEU A 35 -7.13 16.88 1.59
N ASP A 36 -7.61 18.04 1.16
CA ASP A 36 -8.11 18.20 -0.20
C ASP A 36 -6.97 18.11 -1.21
N LEU A 37 -7.17 17.27 -2.23
CA LEU A 37 -6.31 17.18 -3.41
C LEU A 37 -7.22 17.18 -4.63
N MET A 38 -7.23 18.29 -5.39
CA MET A 38 -8.07 18.46 -6.57
C MET A 38 -9.58 18.28 -6.30
N GLY A 39 -10.06 18.78 -5.17
CA GLY A 39 -11.50 18.79 -4.81
C GLY A 39 -12.00 17.54 -4.07
N ILE A 40 -11.13 16.56 -3.81
CA ILE A 40 -11.48 15.36 -3.03
C ILE A 40 -10.40 15.02 -2.01
N PRO A 41 -10.74 14.32 -0.90
CA PRO A 41 -9.75 13.85 0.06
C PRO A 41 -8.71 12.91 -0.57
N VAL A 42 -7.45 13.05 -0.13
CA VAL A 42 -6.32 12.24 -0.63
C VAL A 42 -6.63 10.75 -0.69
N PHE A 43 -7.25 10.17 0.35
CA PHE A 43 -7.51 8.72 0.38
C PHE A 43 -8.50 8.28 -0.71
N LEU A 44 -9.40 9.16 -1.11
CA LEU A 44 -10.46 8.85 -2.07
C LEU A 44 -9.92 8.65 -3.49
N HIS A 45 -8.78 9.29 -3.84
CA HIS A 45 -8.08 9.01 -5.10
C HIS A 45 -7.70 7.53 -5.21
N SER A 46 -7.16 6.96 -4.13
CA SER A 46 -6.81 5.54 -4.10
C SER A 46 -8.06 4.66 -4.14
N VAL A 47 -9.10 4.97 -3.36
CA VAL A 47 -10.35 4.19 -3.36
C VAL A 47 -10.95 4.13 -4.77
N ARG A 48 -11.12 5.28 -5.44
CA ARG A 48 -11.68 5.35 -6.80
C ARG A 48 -10.84 4.62 -7.85
N LEU A 49 -9.52 4.58 -7.67
CA LEU A 49 -8.64 3.86 -8.59
C LEU A 49 -8.73 2.35 -8.38
N PHE A 50 -8.68 1.90 -7.12
CA PHE A 50 -8.76 0.47 -6.78
C PHE A 50 -10.15 -0.11 -7.02
N ASP A 51 -11.21 0.69 -6.98
CA ASP A 51 -12.57 0.29 -7.35
C ASP A 51 -12.68 -0.28 -8.77
N LYS A 52 -11.80 0.16 -9.67
CA LYS A 52 -11.76 -0.32 -11.06
C LYS A 52 -11.21 -1.73 -11.21
N ILE A 53 -10.58 -2.28 -10.17
CA ILE A 53 -9.82 -3.54 -10.30
C ILE A 53 -10.01 -4.50 -9.12
N ALA A 54 -10.49 -4.04 -7.98
CA ALA A 54 -10.74 -4.85 -6.80
C ALA A 54 -12.21 -5.24 -6.69
N ASP A 55 -12.49 -6.46 -6.24
CA ASP A 55 -13.84 -6.94 -5.93
C ASP A 55 -14.32 -6.41 -4.56
N LYS A 56 -13.37 -6.15 -3.67
CA LYS A 56 -13.61 -5.57 -2.34
C LYS A 56 -12.47 -4.65 -1.93
N ILE A 57 -12.82 -3.57 -1.21
CA ILE A 57 -11.88 -2.62 -0.63
C ILE A 57 -12.06 -2.58 0.89
N VAL A 58 -10.99 -2.79 1.62
CA VAL A 58 -10.91 -2.59 3.07
C VAL A 58 -10.18 -1.27 3.33
N LEU A 59 -10.92 -0.22 3.67
CA LEU A 59 -10.32 1.05 4.08
C LEU A 59 -10.00 0.99 5.58
N VAL A 60 -8.72 1.06 5.92
CA VAL A 60 -8.26 1.08 7.32
C VAL A 60 -7.92 2.51 7.70
N THR A 61 -8.70 3.10 8.61
CA THR A 61 -8.54 4.49 9.05
C THR A 61 -8.35 4.61 10.56
N SER A 62 -8.08 5.82 11.08
CA SER A 62 -8.06 6.04 12.53
C SER A 62 -9.44 5.80 13.13
N PRO A 63 -9.55 5.31 14.40
CA PRO A 63 -10.84 4.98 15.02
C PRO A 63 -11.85 6.12 15.01
N ASP A 64 -11.38 7.35 15.20
CA ASP A 64 -12.16 8.60 15.20
C ASP A 64 -12.63 9.05 13.82
N ALA A 65 -12.08 8.48 12.74
CA ALA A 65 -12.41 8.85 11.37
C ALA A 65 -13.28 7.79 10.64
N VAL A 66 -13.63 6.68 11.30
CA VAL A 66 -14.40 5.59 10.67
C VAL A 66 -15.75 6.13 10.15
N GLU A 67 -16.53 6.76 10.99
CA GLU A 67 -17.85 7.33 10.62
C GLU A 67 -17.72 8.39 9.51
N TYR A 68 -16.72 9.25 9.58
CA TYR A 68 -16.46 10.25 8.54
C TYR A 68 -16.19 9.59 7.18
N CYS A 69 -15.35 8.55 7.16
CA CYS A 69 -15.04 7.82 5.93
C CYS A 69 -16.28 7.09 5.38
N GLN A 70 -17.08 6.44 6.24
CA GLN A 70 -18.31 5.77 5.84
C GLN A 70 -19.29 6.73 5.18
N ASN A 71 -19.60 7.84 5.84
CA ASN A 71 -20.51 8.88 5.34
C ASN A 71 -20.04 9.51 4.01
N LEU A 72 -18.73 9.50 3.76
CA LEU A 72 -18.16 10.03 2.52
C LEU A 72 -18.25 9.00 1.39
N LEU A 73 -17.97 7.73 1.69
CA LEU A 73 -18.03 6.64 0.74
C LEU A 73 -19.46 6.28 0.32
N GLU A 74 -20.46 6.47 1.18
CA GLU A 74 -21.88 6.31 0.83
C GLU A 74 -22.34 7.25 -0.31
N LYS A 75 -21.60 8.33 -0.55
CA LYS A 75 -21.90 9.29 -1.62
C LYS A 75 -21.18 8.97 -2.93
N GLU A 76 -20.32 7.97 -2.92
CA GLU A 76 -19.55 7.52 -4.08
C GLU A 76 -20.28 6.38 -4.79
N GLU A 77 -20.29 6.43 -6.12
CA GLU A 77 -20.78 5.32 -6.95
C GLU A 77 -19.63 4.34 -7.18
N LEU A 78 -19.45 3.37 -6.26
CA LEU A 78 -18.42 2.37 -6.30
C LEU A 78 -18.97 1.01 -6.73
N CYS A 79 -18.20 0.27 -7.53
CA CYS A 79 -18.56 -1.08 -8.00
C CYS A 79 -18.14 -2.14 -6.97
N ALA A 80 -17.00 -1.94 -6.30
CA ALA A 80 -16.48 -2.84 -5.28
C ALA A 80 -17.26 -2.70 -3.96
N GLU A 81 -17.39 -3.80 -3.23
CA GLU A 81 -17.80 -3.74 -1.82
C GLU A 81 -16.75 -2.96 -1.03
N VAL A 82 -17.15 -1.90 -0.32
CA VAL A 82 -16.22 -1.13 0.53
C VAL A 82 -16.60 -1.26 1.99
N ILE A 83 -15.65 -1.71 2.82
CA ILE A 83 -15.79 -1.72 4.27
C ILE A 83 -14.75 -0.79 4.90
N VAL A 84 -15.14 -0.10 5.97
CA VAL A 84 -14.26 0.79 6.72
C VAL A 84 -14.02 0.22 8.11
N ILE A 85 -12.76 0.04 8.47
CA ILE A 85 -12.36 -0.49 9.77
C ILE A 85 -11.38 0.43 10.49
N ALA A 86 -11.34 0.31 11.82
CA ALA A 86 -10.38 1.03 12.64
C ALA A 86 -8.99 0.39 12.58
N GLY A 87 -7.98 1.20 12.29
CA GLY A 87 -6.56 0.83 12.40
C GLY A 87 -6.06 0.83 13.83
N LYS A 88 -4.78 0.53 13.99
CA LYS A 88 -4.05 0.45 15.26
C LYS A 88 -2.94 1.50 15.33
N SER A 89 -2.19 1.47 16.44
CA SER A 89 -1.09 2.41 16.72
C SER A 89 0.06 2.35 15.71
N GLU A 90 0.34 1.16 15.19
CA GLU A 90 1.42 0.93 14.23
C GLU A 90 0.87 0.62 12.84
N ARG A 91 1.64 0.98 11.78
CA ARG A 91 1.24 0.72 10.40
C ARG A 91 1.02 -0.77 10.15
N PHE A 92 1.95 -1.62 10.59
CA PHE A 92 1.87 -3.07 10.37
C PHE A 92 0.69 -3.71 11.12
N LEU A 93 0.30 -3.19 12.30
CA LEU A 93 -0.90 -3.65 13.00
C LEU A 93 -2.17 -3.26 12.24
N SER A 94 -2.22 -2.06 11.68
CA SER A 94 -3.33 -1.61 10.82
C SER A 94 -3.42 -2.45 9.56
N SER A 95 -2.29 -2.78 8.96
CA SER A 95 -2.21 -3.67 7.80
C SER A 95 -2.71 -5.09 8.14
N MET A 96 -2.32 -5.61 9.29
CA MET A 96 -2.78 -6.92 9.78
C MET A 96 -4.31 -6.97 9.94
N GLU A 97 -4.92 -5.93 10.53
CA GLU A 97 -6.39 -5.85 10.64
C GLU A 97 -7.05 -5.80 9.23
N GLY A 98 -6.45 -5.03 8.32
CA GLY A 98 -6.91 -4.96 6.94
C GLY A 98 -6.84 -6.31 6.22
N VAL A 99 -5.73 -7.02 6.34
CA VAL A 99 -5.54 -8.36 5.76
C VAL A 99 -6.53 -9.37 6.35
N ARG A 100 -6.81 -9.33 7.65
CA ARG A 100 -7.81 -10.18 8.29
C ARG A 100 -9.24 -9.91 7.80
N ALA A 101 -9.55 -8.65 7.50
CA ALA A 101 -10.85 -8.26 6.95
C ALA A 101 -10.99 -8.59 5.46
N ALA A 102 -9.88 -8.76 4.75
CA ALA A 102 -9.79 -9.19 3.37
C ALA A 102 -9.79 -10.73 3.32
N SER A 103 -10.96 -11.34 3.26
CA SER A 103 -11.16 -12.79 3.27
C SER A 103 -11.76 -13.27 1.93
N ASP A 104 -11.62 -14.55 1.64
CA ASP A 104 -12.18 -15.19 0.44
C ASP A 104 -11.70 -14.51 -0.86
N CYS A 105 -10.39 -14.37 -1.02
CA CYS A 105 -9.78 -13.82 -2.23
C CYS A 105 -8.47 -14.56 -2.58
N ASP A 106 -8.00 -14.37 -3.81
CA ASP A 106 -6.74 -14.96 -4.29
C ASP A 106 -5.55 -14.02 -4.04
N LEU A 107 -5.79 -12.70 -4.19
CA LEU A 107 -4.77 -11.66 -4.07
C LEU A 107 -5.22 -10.55 -3.13
N ILE A 108 -4.30 -10.09 -2.30
CA ILE A 108 -4.45 -8.90 -1.46
C ILE A 108 -3.45 -7.83 -1.92
N MET A 109 -3.97 -6.65 -2.25
CA MET A 109 -3.21 -5.47 -2.63
C MET A 109 -3.17 -4.50 -1.44
N ILE A 110 -2.03 -4.32 -0.79
CA ILE A 110 -1.89 -3.40 0.35
C ILE A 110 -1.33 -2.08 -0.17
N HIS A 111 -2.05 -0.98 0.08
CA HIS A 111 -1.71 0.33 -0.46
C HIS A 111 -1.81 1.45 0.57
N ASP A 112 -0.80 2.31 0.62
CA ASP A 112 -0.82 3.51 1.44
C ASP A 112 -1.70 4.59 0.78
N ALA A 113 -2.81 4.99 1.40
CA ALA A 113 -3.68 6.08 0.91
C ALA A 113 -2.93 7.39 0.63
N ALA A 114 -1.78 7.59 1.29
CA ALA A 114 -0.90 8.72 1.06
C ALA A 114 -0.16 8.69 -0.30
N ARG A 115 -0.40 7.70 -1.15
CA ARG A 115 0.14 7.63 -2.52
C ARG A 115 -0.98 7.84 -3.56
N ALA A 116 -1.66 8.96 -3.45
CA ALA A 116 -2.78 9.32 -4.32
C ALA A 116 -2.44 9.37 -5.83
N CYS A 117 -1.16 9.44 -6.17
CA CYS A 117 -0.69 9.48 -7.55
C CYS A 117 -0.31 8.10 -8.13
N VAL A 118 -0.68 7.00 -7.47
CA VAL A 118 -0.53 5.67 -8.09
C VAL A 118 -1.37 5.62 -9.39
N ASP A 119 -0.89 4.90 -10.39
CA ASP A 119 -1.60 4.67 -11.64
C ASP A 119 -2.01 3.20 -11.81
N MET A 120 -2.88 2.94 -12.78
CA MET A 120 -3.39 1.60 -13.06
C MET A 120 -2.27 0.64 -13.49
N GLU A 121 -1.31 1.12 -14.26
CA GLU A 121 -0.21 0.30 -14.75
C GLU A 121 0.67 -0.24 -13.61
N VAL A 122 0.95 0.59 -12.59
CA VAL A 122 1.69 0.15 -11.38
C VAL A 122 0.90 -0.95 -10.66
N ILE A 123 -0.43 -0.80 -10.54
CA ILE A 123 -1.27 -1.80 -9.89
C ILE A 123 -1.26 -3.10 -10.70
N GLU A 124 -1.46 -3.04 -12.00
CA GLU A 124 -1.50 -4.20 -12.87
C GLU A 124 -0.17 -4.97 -12.88
N ARG A 125 0.98 -4.25 -12.93
CA ARG A 125 2.31 -4.88 -12.83
C ARG A 125 2.50 -5.59 -11.49
N SER A 126 2.01 -5.01 -10.38
CA SER A 126 2.12 -5.67 -9.08
C SER A 126 1.26 -6.93 -8.99
N ILE A 127 0.05 -6.91 -9.56
CA ILE A 127 -0.84 -8.07 -9.67
C ILE A 127 -0.19 -9.17 -10.54
N ALA A 128 0.33 -8.80 -11.71
CA ALA A 128 0.96 -9.75 -12.63
C ALA A 128 2.16 -10.46 -11.96
N SER A 129 3.00 -9.71 -11.25
CA SER A 129 4.11 -10.29 -10.47
C SER A 129 3.60 -11.22 -9.36
N ALA A 130 2.59 -10.82 -8.60
CA ALA A 130 2.04 -11.63 -7.51
C ALA A 130 1.41 -12.95 -8.01
N ARG A 131 0.77 -12.93 -9.18
CA ARG A 131 0.22 -14.15 -9.81
C ARG A 131 1.32 -15.17 -10.12
N ILE A 132 2.46 -14.72 -10.61
CA ILE A 132 3.57 -15.59 -11.05
C ILE A 132 4.42 -16.01 -9.85
N HIS A 133 4.76 -15.08 -8.98
CA HIS A 133 5.79 -15.26 -7.96
C HIS A 133 5.25 -15.34 -6.52
N GLY A 134 3.95 -15.10 -6.32
CA GLY A 134 3.34 -15.03 -4.99
C GLY A 134 3.40 -13.62 -4.37
N SER A 135 4.20 -12.72 -4.94
CA SER A 135 4.30 -11.33 -4.51
C SER A 135 4.64 -10.39 -5.67
N GLY A 136 4.23 -9.13 -5.56
CA GLY A 136 4.56 -8.06 -6.48
C GLY A 136 4.59 -6.73 -5.73
N VAL A 137 5.78 -6.28 -5.37
CA VAL A 137 6.01 -5.09 -4.57
C VAL A 137 6.48 -3.96 -5.49
N ALA A 138 5.67 -2.92 -5.63
CA ALA A 138 6.03 -1.79 -6.49
C ALA A 138 7.31 -1.12 -5.98
N ALA A 139 8.26 -0.91 -6.86
CA ALA A 139 9.56 -0.31 -6.54
C ALA A 139 10.17 0.42 -7.73
N VAL A 140 10.99 1.44 -7.45
CA VAL A 140 11.76 2.15 -8.47
C VAL A 140 13.25 2.12 -8.15
N PRO A 141 14.14 2.16 -9.16
CA PRO A 141 15.58 2.31 -8.95
C PRO A 141 15.90 3.57 -8.14
N LEU A 142 16.88 3.50 -7.27
CA LEU A 142 17.38 4.67 -6.56
C LEU A 142 18.17 5.57 -7.53
N LYS A 143 17.84 6.88 -7.57
CA LYS A 143 18.53 7.86 -8.43
C LYS A 143 19.78 8.45 -7.79
N ASP A 144 19.71 8.72 -6.50
CA ASP A 144 20.77 9.41 -5.76
C ASP A 144 21.80 8.45 -5.18
N THR A 145 22.99 8.96 -4.87
CA THR A 145 23.99 8.21 -4.13
C THR A 145 23.61 8.15 -2.66
N VAL A 146 23.58 6.94 -2.08
CA VAL A 146 23.32 6.70 -0.66
C VAL A 146 24.61 6.39 0.06
N LYS A 147 24.75 6.90 1.27
CA LYS A 147 25.82 6.60 2.21
C LYS A 147 25.25 5.92 3.45
N VAL A 148 25.90 4.88 3.90
CA VAL A 148 25.72 4.38 5.26
C VAL A 148 26.62 5.20 6.16
N ALA A 149 26.05 5.83 7.19
CA ALA A 149 26.81 6.65 8.14
C ALA A 149 26.55 6.21 9.57
N ASP A 150 27.47 6.48 10.47
CA ASP A 150 27.31 6.31 11.90
C ASP A 150 26.48 7.47 12.51
N GLN A 151 26.27 7.43 13.83
CA GLN A 151 25.50 8.45 14.56
C GLN A 151 26.18 9.84 14.56
N ASN A 152 27.50 9.91 14.29
CA ASN A 152 28.27 11.15 14.22
C ASN A 152 28.36 11.73 12.79
N GLY A 153 27.72 11.06 11.81
CA GLY A 153 27.74 11.48 10.41
C GLY A 153 28.97 10.98 9.62
N MET A 154 29.83 10.12 10.21
CA MET A 154 30.95 9.54 9.52
C MET A 154 30.48 8.46 8.54
N VAL A 155 30.93 8.55 7.29
CA VAL A 155 30.57 7.58 6.24
C VAL A 155 31.24 6.23 6.51
N LEU A 156 30.44 5.17 6.64
CA LEU A 156 30.88 3.79 6.84
C LEU A 156 31.02 3.04 5.51
N SER A 157 30.07 3.25 4.59
CA SER A 157 30.09 2.62 3.27
C SER A 157 29.24 3.37 2.25
N THR A 158 29.45 3.04 0.98
CA THR A 158 28.64 3.50 -0.13
C THR A 158 28.11 2.27 -0.87
N PRO A 159 26.85 1.87 -0.65
CA PRO A 159 26.24 0.75 -1.36
C PRO A 159 26.21 0.98 -2.87
N ASP A 160 26.26 -0.09 -3.64
CA ASP A 160 26.06 -0.02 -5.09
C ASP A 160 24.61 0.36 -5.38
N ARG A 161 24.43 1.58 -5.90
CA ARG A 161 23.12 2.14 -6.25
C ARG A 161 22.34 1.26 -7.22
N SER A 162 23.00 0.53 -8.11
CA SER A 162 22.35 -0.31 -9.11
C SER A 162 21.53 -1.44 -8.48
N THR A 163 21.86 -1.86 -7.26
CA THR A 163 21.18 -2.92 -6.51
C THR A 163 20.08 -2.39 -5.60
N LEU A 164 20.01 -1.07 -5.39
CA LEU A 164 19.07 -0.46 -4.46
C LEU A 164 17.75 -0.08 -5.14
N ARG A 165 16.66 -0.28 -4.42
CA ARG A 165 15.31 0.09 -4.85
C ARG A 165 14.60 0.88 -3.78
N ILE A 166 13.82 1.88 -4.20
CA ILE A 166 12.89 2.61 -3.33
C ILE A 166 11.57 1.87 -3.39
N ILE A 167 11.14 1.34 -2.24
CA ILE A 167 9.92 0.56 -2.13
C ILE A 167 8.71 1.49 -2.08
N GLN A 168 7.68 1.09 -2.81
CA GLN A 168 6.41 1.80 -2.91
C GLN A 168 5.25 0.87 -2.49
N THR A 169 4.03 1.32 -2.71
CA THR A 169 2.82 0.51 -2.70
C THR A 169 2.03 0.79 -4.00
N PRO A 170 1.22 -0.17 -4.51
CA PRO A 170 0.77 -1.38 -3.84
C PRO A 170 1.87 -2.41 -3.61
N GLN A 171 1.70 -3.17 -2.53
CA GLN A 171 2.40 -4.41 -2.25
C GLN A 171 1.37 -5.52 -2.35
N THR A 172 1.43 -6.29 -3.42
CA THR A 172 0.45 -7.32 -3.74
C THR A 172 1.00 -8.70 -3.41
N PHE A 173 0.21 -9.51 -2.74
CA PHE A 173 0.58 -10.87 -2.35
C PHE A 173 -0.56 -11.86 -2.65
N LYS A 174 -0.22 -13.14 -2.83
CA LYS A 174 -1.21 -14.21 -2.69
C LYS A 174 -1.75 -14.19 -1.27
N HIS A 175 -3.05 -14.43 -1.15
CA HIS A 175 -3.77 -14.38 0.13
C HIS A 175 -3.12 -15.28 1.20
N ASP A 176 -2.83 -16.53 0.87
CA ASP A 176 -2.24 -17.50 1.78
C ASP A 176 -0.86 -17.05 2.32
N ILE A 177 -0.03 -16.42 1.47
CA ILE A 177 1.31 -15.95 1.84
C ILE A 177 1.22 -14.82 2.87
N ILE A 178 0.43 -13.79 2.59
CA ILE A 178 0.37 -12.61 3.46
C ILE A 178 -0.38 -12.92 4.77
N CYS A 179 -1.42 -13.75 4.72
CA CYS A 179 -2.12 -14.19 5.92
C CYS A 179 -1.20 -15.00 6.84
N ALA A 180 -0.48 -15.99 6.30
CA ALA A 180 0.46 -16.79 7.09
C ALA A 180 1.57 -15.93 7.72
N ALA A 181 2.07 -14.91 7.00
CA ALA A 181 3.06 -13.98 7.51
C ALA A 181 2.53 -13.16 8.70
N TYR A 182 1.33 -12.61 8.57
CA TYR A 182 0.70 -11.84 9.64
C TYR A 182 0.24 -12.71 10.83
N ASP A 183 -0.20 -13.94 10.61
CA ASP A 183 -0.54 -14.87 11.68
C ASP A 183 0.71 -15.23 12.51
N HIS A 184 1.84 -15.48 11.85
CA HIS A 184 3.10 -15.73 12.54
C HIS A 184 3.56 -14.50 13.35
N LEU A 185 3.53 -13.32 12.76
CA LEU A 185 3.82 -12.07 13.45
C LEU A 185 2.91 -11.87 14.66
N ASN A 186 1.59 -12.10 14.50
CA ASN A 186 0.62 -11.98 15.60
C ASN A 186 0.96 -12.93 16.75
N HIS A 187 1.27 -14.20 16.44
CA HIS A 187 1.68 -15.16 17.45
C HIS A 187 2.93 -14.70 18.24
N ILE A 188 3.90 -14.10 17.57
CA ILE A 188 5.08 -13.53 18.22
C ILE A 188 4.70 -12.36 19.14
N ILE A 189 3.81 -11.48 18.69
CA ILE A 189 3.34 -10.35 19.49
C ILE A 189 2.59 -10.83 20.74
N GLU A 190 1.71 -11.80 20.59
CA GLU A 190 0.93 -12.37 21.70
C GLU A 190 1.80 -13.08 22.75
N THR A 191 2.84 -13.79 22.28
CA THR A 191 3.69 -14.59 23.18
C THR A 191 4.86 -13.83 23.77
N LYS A 192 5.42 -12.84 23.05
CA LYS A 192 6.66 -12.13 23.42
C LYS A 192 6.49 -10.60 23.51
N GLY A 193 5.29 -10.10 23.23
CA GLY A 193 4.99 -8.66 23.21
C GLY A 193 5.39 -7.97 21.91
N ILE A 194 4.82 -6.78 21.68
CA ILE A 194 4.98 -6.02 20.43
C ILE A 194 6.44 -5.68 20.10
N LYS A 195 7.30 -5.50 21.11
CA LYS A 195 8.72 -5.22 20.90
C LYS A 195 9.48 -6.34 20.17
N ALA A 196 8.98 -7.57 20.27
CA ALA A 196 9.56 -8.73 19.59
C ALA A 196 9.29 -8.74 18.08
N ALA A 197 8.35 -7.92 17.60
CA ALA A 197 8.12 -7.72 16.18
C ALA A 197 9.29 -6.99 15.48
N GLY A 198 10.14 -6.31 16.24
CA GLY A 198 11.24 -5.52 15.68
C GLY A 198 10.76 -4.25 14.97
N SER A 199 11.61 -3.72 14.08
CA SER A 199 11.30 -2.53 13.30
C SER A 199 10.72 -2.94 11.94
N ILE A 200 9.41 -3.16 11.88
CA ILE A 200 8.71 -3.48 10.62
C ILE A 200 8.37 -2.18 9.89
N THR A 201 8.85 -2.03 8.67
CA THR A 201 8.66 -0.82 7.85
C THR A 201 7.58 -0.94 6.80
N ASP A 202 7.35 -2.16 6.26
CA ASP A 202 6.38 -2.45 5.21
C ASP A 202 5.88 -3.90 5.26
N ASP A 203 4.94 -4.25 4.38
CA ASP A 203 4.31 -5.57 4.37
C ASP A 203 5.24 -6.63 3.74
N ALA A 204 6.11 -6.23 2.82
CA ALA A 204 7.13 -7.09 2.25
C ALA A 204 8.09 -7.61 3.33
N MET A 205 8.52 -6.74 4.23
CA MET A 205 9.37 -7.13 5.37
C MET A 205 8.67 -8.12 6.31
N VAL A 206 7.34 -8.05 6.46
CA VAL A 206 6.59 -9.06 7.23
C VAL A 206 6.71 -10.43 6.57
N VAL A 207 6.50 -10.51 5.25
CA VAL A 207 6.67 -11.76 4.50
C VAL A 207 8.09 -12.29 4.58
N GLU A 208 9.10 -11.43 4.36
CA GLU A 208 10.51 -11.81 4.41
C GLU A 208 10.96 -12.31 5.77
N THR A 209 10.44 -11.70 6.86
CA THR A 209 10.87 -12.00 8.23
C THR A 209 10.15 -13.22 8.80
N PHE A 210 8.87 -13.39 8.50
CA PHE A 210 8.00 -14.36 9.18
C PHE A 210 7.58 -15.54 8.30
N THR A 211 8.10 -15.61 7.07
CA THR A 211 7.92 -16.76 6.19
C THR A 211 9.25 -17.16 5.52
N ASN A 212 9.24 -18.28 4.79
CA ASN A 212 10.35 -18.67 3.91
C ASN A 212 10.13 -18.22 2.46
N GLN A 213 9.15 -17.35 2.21
CA GLN A 213 8.82 -16.88 0.87
C GLN A 213 9.76 -15.74 0.46
N LYS A 214 10.17 -15.78 -0.81
CA LYS A 214 10.91 -14.67 -1.42
C LYS A 214 9.92 -13.60 -1.89
N VAL A 215 10.26 -12.33 -1.67
CA VAL A 215 9.50 -11.21 -2.18
C VAL A 215 10.07 -10.77 -3.52
N TYR A 216 9.19 -10.60 -4.51
CA TYR A 216 9.51 -10.12 -5.84
C TYR A 216 9.04 -8.68 -6.02
N LEU A 217 9.93 -7.87 -6.61
CA LEU A 217 9.62 -6.49 -6.94
C LEU A 217 8.95 -6.40 -8.32
N SER A 218 8.02 -5.47 -8.46
CA SER A 218 7.44 -5.04 -9.73
C SER A 218 7.85 -3.60 -10.03
N GLU A 219 7.83 -3.21 -11.28
CA GLU A 219 8.16 -1.84 -11.67
C GLU A 219 7.10 -0.86 -11.16
N GLY A 220 7.54 0.09 -10.35
CA GLY A 220 6.74 1.21 -9.83
C GLY A 220 6.76 2.42 -10.77
N SER A 221 6.46 3.59 -10.23
CA SER A 221 6.55 4.87 -10.95
C SER A 221 7.15 5.95 -10.05
N TYR A 222 7.99 6.81 -10.59
CA TYR A 222 8.50 7.98 -9.85
C TYR A 222 7.40 8.99 -9.52
N GLU A 223 6.29 8.96 -10.26
CA GLU A 223 5.10 9.76 -9.96
C GLU A 223 4.28 9.20 -8.78
N ASN A 224 4.46 7.93 -8.43
CA ASN A 224 3.79 7.30 -7.30
C ASN A 224 4.43 7.75 -5.96
N ILE A 225 4.46 9.06 -5.76
CA ILE A 225 5.04 9.70 -4.58
C ILE A 225 4.19 9.44 -3.32
N LYS A 226 4.85 9.43 -2.16
CA LYS A 226 4.17 9.34 -0.87
C LYS A 226 4.05 10.73 -0.26
N LEU A 227 2.84 11.22 -0.09
CA LEU A 227 2.58 12.51 0.56
C LEU A 227 3.04 12.47 2.02
N THR A 228 4.08 13.22 2.33
CA THR A 228 4.70 13.26 3.66
C THR A 228 4.94 14.69 4.15
N THR A 229 5.08 15.63 3.24
CA THR A 229 5.32 17.05 3.49
C THR A 229 4.34 17.92 2.68
N PRO A 230 4.17 19.21 3.02
CA PRO A 230 3.32 20.11 2.23
C PRO A 230 3.77 20.24 0.76
N GLU A 231 5.08 20.17 0.49
CA GLU A 231 5.62 20.24 -0.86
C GLU A 231 5.15 19.06 -1.72
N ASP A 232 4.97 17.88 -1.12
CA ASP A 232 4.45 16.69 -1.80
C ASP A 232 3.01 16.91 -2.32
N MET A 233 2.20 17.74 -1.64
CA MET A 233 0.85 18.10 -2.10
C MET A 233 0.91 18.90 -3.41
N THR A 234 1.85 19.85 -3.50
CA THR A 234 2.06 20.62 -4.75
C THR A 234 2.52 19.72 -5.88
N ALA A 235 3.45 18.80 -5.61
CA ALA A 235 3.93 17.83 -6.59
C ALA A 235 2.79 16.92 -7.06
N ALA A 236 1.98 16.38 -6.14
CA ALA A 236 0.84 15.53 -6.46
C ALA A 236 -0.21 16.25 -7.32
N HIS A 237 -0.52 17.50 -6.98
CA HIS A 237 -1.42 18.32 -7.78
C HIS A 237 -0.90 18.49 -9.22
N GLY A 238 0.40 18.74 -9.37
CA GLY A 238 1.05 18.82 -10.69
C GLY A 238 0.92 17.54 -11.50
N ILE A 239 1.23 16.40 -10.89
CA ILE A 239 1.15 15.07 -11.50
C ILE A 239 -0.29 14.75 -11.95
N LEU A 240 -1.28 14.90 -11.07
CA LEU A 240 -2.67 14.58 -11.38
C LEU A 240 -3.26 15.54 -12.42
N SER A 241 -2.90 16.82 -12.36
CA SER A 241 -3.34 17.83 -13.36
C SER A 241 -2.77 17.53 -14.75
N ALA A 242 -1.54 17.03 -14.86
CA ALA A 242 -0.96 16.63 -16.14
C ALA A 242 -1.75 15.45 -16.75
N ARG A 243 -2.04 14.43 -15.97
CA ARG A 243 -2.82 13.25 -16.41
C ARG A 243 -4.25 13.60 -16.87
N THR A 244 -4.88 14.59 -16.24
CA THR A 244 -6.25 15.03 -16.65
C THR A 244 -6.25 15.76 -17.99
N ARG A 245 -5.12 16.33 -18.43
CA ARG A 245 -5.01 17.03 -19.72
C ARG A 245 -4.70 16.10 -20.89
N GLU A 246 -4.24 14.89 -20.62
CA GLU A 246 -3.91 13.87 -21.63
C GLU A 246 -5.12 12.98 -21.99
N LEU A 247 -6.22 13.09 -21.25
CA LEU A 247 -7.51 12.45 -21.50
C LEU A 247 -8.46 13.38 -22.26
#